data_dacfc861dde64c0877118233fe50aabc
#
_entry.id   dacfc861dde64c0877118233fe50aabc
#
_cell.length_a   1.000
_cell.length_b   1.000
_cell.length_c   1.000
_cell.angle_alpha   90.00
_cell.angle_beta   90.00
_cell.angle_gamma   90.00
#
_symmetry.space_group_name_H-M   'P 1'
#
loop_
_entity.id
_entity.type
_entity.pdbx_description
1 polymer ?
#
loop_
_entity_poly.entity_id
_entity_poly.type
_entity_poly.pdbx_seq_one_letter_code
_entity_poly.pdbx_strand_id
1 'polypeptide(L)'
;MIMQNNPLWRFAGVRQATWLFFLFLYVPILVLVALSFNSGQSATLWAGFSLKWYGVVDNDPEILRAAKNSLIVATSATVIATLLATLAALGMHGRAFRGQTMVSGVLGLPLLIPDIVSAVAILMFFSLITLKLSLFTIMIAHVVFCTPFAYMPIRARLQGMNPALLEAAADLYAPPWKVFWKVSFPLLMPGILAGAM
;
A
#
# COMPACT_ATOMS: atom_id res chain seq x y z
N MET A 1 2.73 -25.80 -12.16
CA MET A 1 2.90 -26.27 -13.55
C MET A 1 1.77 -25.78 -14.47
N ILE A 2 1.28 -24.53 -14.29
CA ILE A 2 0.14 -23.94 -15.06
C ILE A 2 0.61 -22.76 -15.95
N MET A 3 1.90 -22.39 -15.89
CA MET A 3 2.42 -21.21 -16.63
C MET A 3 2.80 -21.47 -18.12
N GLN A 4 2.77 -22.70 -18.61
CA GLN A 4 3.31 -23.02 -19.95
C GLN A 4 2.33 -22.84 -21.13
N ASN A 5 1.05 -22.59 -20.91
CA ASN A 5 0.04 -22.49 -21.98
C ASN A 5 -0.68 -21.15 -22.11
N ASN A 6 -0.10 -20.05 -21.59
CA ASN A 6 -0.71 -18.75 -21.82
C ASN A 6 -0.36 -18.26 -23.24
N PRO A 7 -1.35 -18.12 -24.15
CA PRO A 7 -1.12 -17.73 -25.54
C PRO A 7 -0.46 -16.35 -25.68
N LEU A 8 -0.54 -15.49 -24.67
CA LEU A 8 0.08 -14.16 -24.66
C LEU A 8 1.62 -14.22 -24.72
N TRP A 9 2.25 -15.29 -24.21
CA TRP A 9 3.71 -15.48 -24.29
C TRP A 9 4.20 -15.88 -25.68
N ARG A 10 3.29 -16.21 -26.60
CA ARG A 10 3.61 -16.64 -27.97
C ARG A 10 3.66 -15.47 -28.97
N PHE A 11 3.22 -14.27 -28.60
CA PHE A 11 3.34 -13.13 -29.50
C PHE A 11 4.81 -12.70 -29.60
N ALA A 12 5.34 -12.79 -30.85
CA ALA A 12 6.66 -12.26 -31.16
C ALA A 12 6.69 -10.76 -30.80
N GLY A 13 7.67 -10.36 -29.96
CA GLY A 13 7.82 -8.96 -29.55
C GLY A 13 7.29 -8.61 -28.16
N VAL A 14 6.37 -9.37 -27.54
CA VAL A 14 5.87 -9.06 -26.19
C VAL A 14 7.00 -9.02 -25.18
N ARG A 15 7.92 -9.97 -25.23
CA ARG A 15 9.09 -9.99 -24.32
C ARG A 15 9.98 -8.77 -24.53
N GLN A 16 10.24 -8.37 -25.77
CA GLN A 16 11.03 -7.19 -26.10
C GLN A 16 10.32 -5.92 -25.62
N ALA A 17 9.03 -5.79 -25.88
CA ALA A 17 8.22 -4.67 -25.43
C ALA A 17 8.22 -4.54 -23.89
N THR A 18 8.11 -5.67 -23.17
CA THR A 18 8.19 -5.69 -21.70
C THR A 18 9.56 -5.20 -21.20
N TRP A 19 10.65 -5.69 -21.80
CA TRP A 19 12.00 -5.24 -21.44
C TRP A 19 12.22 -3.76 -21.74
N LEU A 20 11.77 -3.27 -22.90
CA LEU A 20 11.82 -1.84 -23.25
C LEU A 20 11.02 -0.98 -22.28
N PHE A 21 9.84 -1.44 -21.88
CA PHE A 21 9.02 -0.75 -20.88
C PHE A 21 9.73 -0.63 -19.53
N PHE A 22 10.30 -1.73 -19.03
CA PHE A 22 11.06 -1.69 -17.78
C PHE A 22 12.32 -0.83 -17.90
N LEU A 23 13.05 -0.94 -19.00
CA LEU A 23 14.22 -0.11 -19.27
C LEU A 23 13.85 1.39 -19.24
N PHE A 24 12.78 1.76 -19.95
CA PHE A 24 12.27 3.14 -19.95
C PHE A 24 11.88 3.62 -18.54
N LEU A 25 11.29 2.74 -17.73
CA LEU A 25 10.87 3.05 -16.37
C LEU A 25 12.05 3.18 -15.39
N TYR A 26 13.02 2.26 -15.49
CA TYR A 26 14.11 2.19 -14.50
C TYR A 26 15.34 3.02 -14.85
N VAL A 27 15.61 3.31 -16.14
CA VAL A 27 16.78 4.12 -16.53
C VAL A 27 16.83 5.47 -15.85
N PRO A 28 15.74 6.28 -15.78
CA PRO A 28 15.79 7.55 -15.05
C PRO A 28 16.14 7.38 -13.57
N ILE A 29 15.65 6.32 -12.94
CA ILE A 29 15.94 6.01 -11.52
C ILE A 29 17.42 5.65 -11.36
N LEU A 30 17.95 4.80 -12.25
CA LEU A 30 19.37 4.43 -12.23
C LEU A 30 20.28 5.65 -12.47
N VAL A 31 19.87 6.56 -13.34
CA VAL A 31 20.59 7.83 -13.56
C VAL A 31 20.61 8.67 -12.27
N LEU A 32 19.49 8.80 -11.57
CA LEU A 32 19.44 9.52 -10.30
C LEU A 32 20.32 8.84 -9.23
N VAL A 33 20.28 7.51 -9.16
CA VAL A 33 21.17 6.76 -8.25
C VAL A 33 22.62 6.99 -8.61
N ALA A 34 23.02 6.96 -9.88
CA ALA A 34 24.39 7.25 -10.31
C ALA A 34 24.78 8.69 -9.95
N LEU A 35 23.90 9.66 -10.20
CA LEU A 35 24.15 11.08 -9.89
C LEU A 35 24.21 11.38 -8.38
N SER A 36 23.65 10.53 -7.52
CA SER A 36 23.81 10.67 -6.06
C SER A 36 25.28 10.54 -5.62
N PHE A 37 26.12 9.89 -6.43
CA PHE A 37 27.56 9.76 -6.21
C PHE A 37 28.39 10.87 -6.90
N ASN A 38 27.75 11.86 -7.52
CA ASN A 38 28.46 12.96 -8.19
C ASN A 38 29.03 13.93 -7.15
N SER A 39 30.30 14.30 -7.28
CA SER A 39 30.95 15.28 -6.41
C SER A 39 30.47 16.72 -6.66
N GLY A 40 29.93 16.98 -7.85
CA GLY A 40 29.41 18.31 -8.24
C GLY A 40 28.08 18.64 -7.59
N GLN A 41 27.71 19.93 -7.66
CA GLN A 41 26.37 20.41 -7.25
C GLN A 41 25.34 20.36 -8.38
N SER A 42 25.80 20.16 -9.62
CA SER A 42 24.95 20.07 -10.78
C SER A 42 24.52 18.62 -11.03
N ALA A 43 23.22 18.40 -11.21
CA ALA A 43 22.68 17.12 -11.60
C ALA A 43 22.93 16.76 -13.08
N THR A 44 23.46 17.70 -13.89
CA THR A 44 23.67 17.51 -15.32
C THR A 44 25.12 17.29 -15.72
N LEU A 45 26.08 17.64 -14.86
CA LEU A 45 27.52 17.56 -15.12
C LEU A 45 28.15 16.62 -14.12
N TRP A 46 28.77 15.54 -14.62
CA TRP A 46 29.52 14.62 -13.80
C TRP A 46 30.90 15.22 -13.44
N ALA A 47 31.11 15.56 -12.18
CA ALA A 47 32.35 16.16 -11.68
C ALA A 47 33.28 15.15 -10.99
N GLY A 48 32.91 13.88 -10.94
CA GLY A 48 33.66 12.81 -10.31
C GLY A 48 32.85 12.04 -9.25
N PHE A 49 33.39 10.90 -8.81
CA PHE A 49 32.75 10.06 -7.79
C PHE A 49 33.00 10.62 -6.37
N SER A 50 31.96 10.71 -5.55
CA SER A 50 32.08 11.12 -4.15
C SER A 50 30.89 10.62 -3.31
N LEU A 51 31.14 10.32 -2.05
CA LEU A 51 30.12 10.01 -1.03
C LEU A 51 29.75 11.22 -0.16
N LYS A 52 30.23 12.42 -0.52
CA LYS A 52 30.11 13.61 0.34
C LYS A 52 28.65 13.95 0.67
N TRP A 53 27.74 13.74 -0.28
CA TRP A 53 26.32 14.06 -0.08
C TRP A 53 25.65 13.16 0.94
N TYR A 54 26.08 11.90 1.04
CA TYR A 54 25.61 10.99 2.09
C TYR A 54 26.05 11.47 3.47
N GLY A 55 27.31 11.96 3.58
CA GLY A 55 27.78 12.57 4.82
C GLY A 55 27.06 13.87 5.17
N VAL A 56 26.69 14.70 4.17
CA VAL A 56 25.88 15.90 4.40
C VAL A 56 24.50 15.54 4.94
N VAL A 57 23.83 14.55 4.32
CA VAL A 57 22.50 14.07 4.75
C VAL A 57 22.55 13.49 6.17
N ASP A 58 23.59 12.70 6.50
CA ASP A 58 23.74 12.07 7.80
C ASP A 58 24.01 13.07 8.94
N ASN A 59 24.57 14.23 8.61
CA ASN A 59 24.85 15.31 9.57
C ASN A 59 23.80 16.44 9.57
N ASP A 60 22.75 16.36 8.74
CA ASP A 60 21.72 17.37 8.69
C ASP A 60 20.55 16.98 9.62
N PRO A 61 20.37 17.70 10.75
CA PRO A 61 19.34 17.36 11.73
C PRO A 61 17.91 17.58 11.21
N GLU A 62 17.71 18.44 10.21
CA GLU A 62 16.39 18.68 9.61
C GLU A 62 15.98 17.51 8.72
N ILE A 63 16.91 17.02 7.89
CA ILE A 63 16.69 15.83 7.04
C ILE A 63 16.43 14.60 7.91
N LEU A 64 17.24 14.37 8.95
CA LEU A 64 17.05 13.24 9.85
C LEU A 64 15.72 13.32 10.61
N ARG A 65 15.32 14.51 11.04
CA ARG A 65 14.01 14.72 11.67
C ARG A 65 12.87 14.44 10.68
N ALA A 66 12.98 14.94 9.45
CA ALA A 66 11.98 14.70 8.41
C ALA A 66 11.87 13.21 8.07
N ALA A 67 12.99 12.51 7.92
CA ALA A 67 13.02 11.07 7.69
C ALA A 67 12.37 10.28 8.83
N LYS A 68 12.69 10.64 10.08
CA LYS A 68 12.07 10.03 11.27
C LYS A 68 10.54 10.26 11.28
N ASN A 69 10.08 11.47 11.02
CA ASN A 69 8.67 11.80 10.98
C ASN A 69 7.95 11.03 9.88
N SER A 70 8.56 10.94 8.69
CA SER A 70 8.01 10.16 7.57
C SER A 70 7.89 8.67 7.92
N LEU A 71 8.89 8.08 8.56
CA LEU A 71 8.84 6.69 9.01
C LEU A 71 7.75 6.45 10.05
N ILE A 72 7.58 7.37 11.00
CA ILE A 72 6.53 7.28 12.02
C ILE A 72 5.15 7.33 11.35
N VAL A 73 4.92 8.29 10.46
CA VAL A 73 3.64 8.45 9.78
C VAL A 73 3.37 7.24 8.87
N ALA A 74 4.33 6.84 8.05
CA ALA A 74 4.17 5.72 7.12
C ALA A 74 3.87 4.41 7.87
N THR A 75 4.67 4.07 8.89
CA THR A 75 4.49 2.84 9.66
C THR A 75 3.15 2.83 10.40
N SER A 76 2.84 3.92 11.09
CA SER A 76 1.59 4.04 11.85
C SER A 76 0.36 3.99 10.93
N ALA A 77 0.39 4.74 9.82
CA ALA A 77 -0.71 4.75 8.86
C ALA A 77 -0.89 3.37 8.20
N THR A 78 0.18 2.71 7.80
CA THR A 78 0.13 1.35 7.22
C THR A 78 -0.50 0.36 8.19
N VAL A 79 -0.03 0.31 9.44
CA VAL A 79 -0.56 -0.63 10.44
C VAL A 79 -2.04 -0.37 10.69
N ILE A 80 -2.43 0.88 10.93
CA ILE A 80 -3.82 1.24 11.24
C ILE A 80 -4.72 1.02 10.04
N ALA A 81 -4.33 1.48 8.84
CA ALA A 81 -5.11 1.32 7.62
C ALA A 81 -5.31 -0.15 7.26
N THR A 82 -4.25 -0.97 7.34
CA THR A 82 -4.33 -2.42 7.06
C THR A 82 -5.22 -3.14 8.09
N LEU A 83 -5.13 -2.75 9.36
CA LEU A 83 -6.01 -3.30 10.41
C LEU A 83 -7.48 -2.96 10.14
N LEU A 84 -7.79 -1.68 9.88
CA LEU A 84 -9.14 -1.23 9.55
C LEU A 84 -9.68 -1.90 8.29
N ALA A 85 -8.85 -1.99 7.25
CA ALA A 85 -9.18 -2.66 6.01
C ALA A 85 -9.47 -4.16 6.20
N THR A 86 -8.66 -4.84 7.04
CA THR A 86 -8.86 -6.24 7.38
C THR A 86 -10.16 -6.46 8.13
N LEU A 87 -10.45 -5.62 9.14
CA LEU A 87 -11.69 -5.68 9.89
C LEU A 87 -12.91 -5.41 9.00
N ALA A 88 -12.83 -4.40 8.13
CA ALA A 88 -13.88 -4.10 7.16
C ALA A 88 -14.11 -5.27 6.18
N ALA A 89 -13.04 -5.85 5.64
CA ALA A 89 -13.13 -6.98 4.72
C ALA A 89 -13.76 -8.22 5.37
N LEU A 90 -13.34 -8.56 6.59
CA LEU A 90 -13.90 -9.68 7.36
C LEU A 90 -15.36 -9.41 7.75
N GLY A 91 -15.68 -8.19 8.18
CA GLY A 91 -17.04 -7.82 8.59
C GLY A 91 -18.05 -7.83 7.44
N MET A 92 -17.57 -7.55 6.21
CA MET A 92 -18.41 -7.52 5.00
C MET A 92 -18.44 -8.84 4.23
N HIS A 93 -17.55 -9.79 4.57
CA HIS A 93 -17.46 -11.07 3.87
C HIS A 93 -18.60 -12.01 4.25
N GLY A 94 -19.28 -12.56 3.23
CA GLY A 94 -20.35 -13.56 3.44
C GLY A 94 -21.59 -13.07 4.18
N ARG A 95 -21.73 -11.78 4.42
CA ARG A 95 -22.90 -11.19 5.13
C ARG A 95 -23.55 -10.11 4.30
N ALA A 96 -24.87 -10.20 4.16
CA ALA A 96 -25.69 -9.11 3.65
C ALA A 96 -26.30 -8.35 4.85
N PHE A 97 -26.01 -7.05 4.96
CA PHE A 97 -26.58 -6.19 5.99
C PHE A 97 -27.06 -4.85 5.39
N ARG A 98 -28.03 -4.22 6.08
CA ARG A 98 -28.51 -2.89 5.68
C ARG A 98 -27.36 -1.88 5.77
N GLY A 99 -27.10 -1.15 4.67
CA GLY A 99 -26.00 -0.17 4.59
C GLY A 99 -24.69 -0.71 4.00
N GLN A 100 -24.59 -1.99 3.64
CA GLN A 100 -23.39 -2.56 3.00
C GLN A 100 -22.96 -1.81 1.75
N THR A 101 -23.95 -1.41 0.92
CA THR A 101 -23.71 -0.60 -0.29
C THR A 101 -23.12 0.76 0.06
N MET A 102 -23.63 1.41 1.12
CA MET A 102 -23.10 2.69 1.60
C MET A 102 -21.64 2.55 2.08
N VAL A 103 -21.34 1.54 2.90
CA VAL A 103 -19.97 1.28 3.38
C VAL A 103 -19.03 0.99 2.20
N SER A 104 -19.48 0.19 1.23
CA SER A 104 -18.70 -0.10 0.01
C SER A 104 -18.49 1.18 -0.82
N GLY A 105 -19.49 2.04 -0.91
CA GLY A 105 -19.39 3.34 -1.58
C GLY A 105 -18.37 4.24 -0.90
N VAL A 106 -18.45 4.41 0.42
CA VAL A 106 -17.52 5.23 1.20
C VAL A 106 -16.06 4.71 1.07
N LEU A 107 -15.87 3.39 1.14
CA LEU A 107 -14.55 2.79 0.90
C LEU A 107 -14.07 2.94 -0.55
N GLY A 108 -14.98 3.09 -1.51
CA GLY A 108 -14.65 3.28 -2.92
C GLY A 108 -14.36 4.73 -3.31
N LEU A 109 -14.89 5.70 -2.58
CA LEU A 109 -14.79 7.13 -2.93
C LEU A 109 -13.34 7.61 -3.12
N PRO A 110 -12.37 7.34 -2.22
CA PRO A 110 -11.00 7.79 -2.40
C PRO A 110 -10.29 7.22 -3.64
N LEU A 111 -10.78 6.09 -4.18
CA LEU A 111 -10.23 5.48 -5.40
C LEU A 111 -10.69 6.20 -6.68
N LEU A 112 -11.77 6.97 -6.61
CA LEU A 112 -12.38 7.67 -7.74
C LEU A 112 -12.01 9.16 -7.76
N ILE A 113 -11.67 9.73 -6.60
CA ILE A 113 -11.37 11.15 -6.44
C ILE A 113 -9.86 11.36 -6.63
N PRO A 114 -9.42 12.36 -7.42
CA PRO A 114 -8.01 12.70 -7.51
C PRO A 114 -7.40 12.96 -6.12
N ASP A 115 -6.21 12.45 -5.89
CA ASP A 115 -5.51 12.49 -4.59
C ASP A 115 -5.41 13.91 -4.02
N ILE A 116 -5.11 14.89 -4.89
CA ILE A 116 -4.98 16.29 -4.49
C ILE A 116 -6.30 16.87 -3.99
N VAL A 117 -7.42 16.47 -4.58
CA VAL A 117 -8.77 16.90 -4.15
C VAL A 117 -9.10 16.32 -2.78
N SER A 118 -8.80 15.05 -2.58
CA SER A 118 -8.97 14.37 -1.28
C SER A 118 -8.11 15.03 -0.19
N ALA A 119 -6.85 15.33 -0.50
CA ALA A 119 -5.94 15.99 0.44
C ALA A 119 -6.44 17.37 0.85
N VAL A 120 -6.89 18.19 -0.13
CA VAL A 120 -7.45 19.53 0.14
C VAL A 120 -8.74 19.42 0.95
N ALA A 121 -9.63 18.48 0.61
CA ALA A 121 -10.88 18.27 1.34
C ALA A 121 -10.64 17.91 2.81
N ILE A 122 -9.69 17.01 3.09
CA ILE A 122 -9.31 16.62 4.47
C ILE A 122 -8.70 17.82 5.21
N LEU A 123 -7.84 18.61 4.56
CA LEU A 123 -7.27 19.81 5.14
C LEU A 123 -8.34 20.85 5.49
N MET A 124 -9.27 21.09 4.59
CA MET A 124 -10.42 21.98 4.82
C MET A 124 -11.29 21.47 5.97
N PHE A 125 -11.55 20.17 6.02
CA PHE A 125 -12.30 19.57 7.12
C PHE A 125 -11.61 19.77 8.46
N PHE A 126 -10.30 19.55 8.56
CA PHE A 126 -9.55 19.78 9.79
C PHE A 126 -9.57 21.27 10.20
N SER A 127 -9.48 22.17 9.21
CA SER A 127 -9.60 23.62 9.47
C SER A 127 -10.99 24.00 9.98
N LEU A 128 -12.04 23.43 9.38
CA LEU A 128 -13.45 23.70 9.78
C LEU A 128 -13.73 23.30 11.23
N ILE A 129 -13.19 22.15 11.68
CA ILE A 129 -13.31 21.69 13.06
C ILE A 129 -12.24 22.27 13.99
N THR A 130 -11.46 23.24 13.51
CA THR A 130 -10.37 23.92 14.26
C THR A 130 -9.33 22.94 14.84
N LEU A 131 -9.11 21.81 14.19
CA LEU A 131 -8.13 20.81 14.62
C LEU A 131 -6.72 21.30 14.27
N LYS A 132 -5.86 21.44 15.27
CA LYS A 132 -4.47 21.87 15.08
C LYS A 132 -3.70 20.88 14.21
N LEU A 133 -3.12 21.37 13.10
CA LEU A 133 -2.31 20.57 12.22
C LEU A 133 -1.04 20.08 12.91
N SER A 134 -0.77 18.78 12.80
CA SER A 134 0.33 18.09 13.47
C SER A 134 0.64 16.77 12.75
N LEU A 135 1.68 16.03 13.18
CA LEU A 135 1.93 14.68 12.69
C LEU A 135 0.73 13.75 12.88
N PHE A 136 -0.07 13.96 13.93
CA PHE A 136 -1.26 13.18 14.18
C PHE A 136 -2.34 13.39 13.11
N THR A 137 -2.58 14.64 12.71
CA THR A 137 -3.54 14.94 11.62
C THR A 137 -3.07 14.40 10.27
N ILE A 138 -1.76 14.44 9.99
CA ILE A 138 -1.16 13.83 8.81
C ILE A 138 -1.40 12.31 8.83
N MET A 139 -1.19 11.68 9.98
CA MET A 139 -1.41 10.24 10.16
C MET A 139 -2.88 9.86 9.91
N ILE A 140 -3.85 10.62 10.47
CA ILE A 140 -5.28 10.40 10.20
C ILE A 140 -5.57 10.50 8.71
N ALA A 141 -5.07 11.54 8.03
CA ALA A 141 -5.28 11.72 6.61
C ALA A 141 -4.75 10.52 5.80
N HIS A 142 -3.55 10.04 6.11
CA HIS A 142 -2.98 8.86 5.47
C HIS A 142 -3.79 7.58 5.75
N VAL A 143 -4.25 7.37 6.99
CA VAL A 143 -5.09 6.23 7.34
C VAL A 143 -6.38 6.24 6.53
N VAL A 144 -7.07 7.38 6.44
CA VAL A 144 -8.31 7.51 5.66
C VAL A 144 -8.06 7.21 4.18
N PHE A 145 -6.97 7.76 3.63
CA PHE A 145 -6.61 7.57 2.23
C PHE A 145 -6.16 6.14 1.92
N CYS A 146 -5.30 5.53 2.75
CA CYS A 146 -4.72 4.21 2.48
C CYS A 146 -5.69 3.05 2.75
N THR A 147 -6.69 3.23 3.63
CA THR A 147 -7.61 2.14 4.00
C THR A 147 -8.32 1.51 2.80
N PRO A 148 -8.87 2.24 1.81
CA PRO A 148 -9.47 1.66 0.61
C PRO A 148 -8.49 0.84 -0.24
N PHE A 149 -7.27 1.32 -0.37
CA PHE A 149 -6.22 0.62 -1.14
C PHE A 149 -5.81 -0.69 -0.45
N ALA A 150 -5.67 -0.69 0.86
CA ALA A 150 -5.43 -1.90 1.63
C ALA A 150 -6.61 -2.88 1.59
N TYR A 151 -7.85 -2.36 1.55
CA TYR A 151 -9.06 -3.17 1.53
C TYR A 151 -9.19 -4.04 0.27
N MET A 152 -8.79 -3.53 -0.90
CA MET A 152 -8.97 -4.23 -2.17
C MET A 152 -8.27 -5.60 -2.24
N PRO A 153 -6.95 -5.72 -2.00
CA PRO A 153 -6.26 -7.01 -2.06
C PRO A 153 -6.72 -7.97 -0.95
N ILE A 154 -7.05 -7.45 0.24
CA ILE A 154 -7.58 -8.26 1.34
C ILE A 154 -8.94 -8.85 0.97
N ARG A 155 -9.85 -8.03 0.43
CA ARG A 155 -11.16 -8.48 -0.05
C ARG A 155 -11.03 -9.49 -1.18
N ALA A 156 -10.16 -9.23 -2.16
CA ALA A 156 -9.92 -10.15 -3.27
C ALA A 156 -9.41 -11.51 -2.76
N ARG A 157 -8.52 -11.50 -1.77
CA ARG A 157 -8.02 -12.72 -1.16
C ARG A 157 -9.12 -13.49 -0.43
N LEU A 158 -10.00 -12.81 0.33
CA LEU A 158 -11.14 -13.43 1.01
C LEU A 158 -12.11 -14.09 0.02
N GLN A 159 -12.42 -13.39 -1.09
CA GLN A 159 -13.32 -13.93 -2.12
C GLN A 159 -12.74 -15.15 -2.85
N GLY A 160 -11.41 -15.24 -2.94
CA GLY A 160 -10.71 -16.38 -3.55
C GLY A 160 -10.44 -17.54 -2.60
N MET A 161 -10.86 -17.46 -1.34
CA MET A 161 -10.71 -18.57 -0.39
C MET A 161 -11.75 -19.66 -0.65
N ASN A 162 -11.31 -20.93 -0.61
CA ASN A 162 -12.22 -22.06 -0.77
C ASN A 162 -13.07 -22.24 0.51
N PRO A 163 -14.41 -22.11 0.44
CA PRO A 163 -15.30 -22.30 1.59
C PRO A 163 -15.18 -23.66 2.26
N ALA A 164 -14.88 -24.72 1.48
CA ALA A 164 -14.73 -26.08 1.99
C ALA A 164 -13.65 -26.20 3.10
N LEU A 165 -12.67 -25.30 3.14
CA LEU A 165 -11.66 -25.30 4.21
C LEU A 165 -12.26 -24.88 5.56
N LEU A 166 -13.22 -23.97 5.54
CA LEU A 166 -13.93 -23.53 6.75
C LEU A 166 -14.93 -24.56 7.20
N GLU A 167 -15.62 -25.21 6.25
CA GLU A 167 -16.55 -26.33 6.51
C GLU A 167 -15.82 -27.53 7.11
N ALA A 168 -14.70 -27.94 6.53
CA ALA A 168 -13.87 -29.01 7.07
C ALA A 168 -13.35 -28.71 8.49
N ALA A 169 -13.02 -27.46 8.79
CA ALA A 169 -12.63 -27.08 10.14
C ALA A 169 -13.81 -27.13 11.12
N ALA A 170 -15.02 -26.79 10.67
CA ALA A 170 -16.24 -26.90 11.46
C ALA A 170 -16.60 -28.36 11.73
N ASP A 171 -16.46 -29.26 10.76
CA ASP A 171 -16.70 -30.73 10.89
C ASP A 171 -15.76 -31.37 11.93
N LEU A 172 -14.58 -30.80 12.13
CA LEU A 172 -13.64 -31.18 13.18
C LEU A 172 -13.97 -30.56 14.55
N TYR A 173 -15.16 -29.99 14.73
CA TYR A 173 -15.61 -29.33 15.96
C TYR A 173 -14.66 -28.23 16.45
N ALA A 174 -13.89 -27.60 15.56
CA ALA A 174 -12.98 -26.54 15.94
C ALA A 174 -13.75 -25.27 16.33
N PRO A 175 -13.49 -24.66 17.50
CA PRO A 175 -14.16 -23.44 17.89
C PRO A 175 -13.78 -22.28 16.95
N PRO A 176 -14.68 -21.30 16.70
CA PRO A 176 -14.51 -20.24 15.68
C PRO A 176 -13.18 -19.48 15.78
N TRP A 177 -12.70 -19.22 16.99
CA TRP A 177 -11.43 -18.53 17.20
C TRP A 177 -10.21 -19.36 16.73
N LYS A 178 -10.25 -20.70 16.87
CA LYS A 178 -9.21 -21.60 16.34
C LYS A 178 -9.25 -21.64 14.80
N VAL A 179 -10.45 -21.71 14.23
CA VAL A 179 -10.66 -21.64 12.78
C VAL A 179 -10.09 -20.34 12.23
N PHE A 180 -10.38 -19.21 12.90
CA PHE A 180 -9.83 -17.93 12.48
C PHE A 180 -8.29 -17.94 12.50
N TRP A 181 -7.66 -18.24 13.62
CA TRP A 181 -6.20 -18.13 13.76
C TRP A 181 -5.42 -19.21 13.01
N LYS A 182 -5.97 -20.43 12.87
CA LYS A 182 -5.26 -21.56 12.24
C LYS A 182 -5.58 -21.77 10.77
N VAL A 183 -6.72 -21.28 10.30
CA VAL A 183 -7.16 -21.47 8.91
C VAL A 183 -7.32 -20.12 8.21
N SER A 184 -8.24 -19.26 8.67
CA SER A 184 -8.60 -18.03 7.96
C SER A 184 -7.44 -17.03 7.91
N PHE A 185 -6.83 -16.73 9.04
CA PHE A 185 -5.79 -15.71 9.16
C PHE A 185 -4.52 -16.07 8.35
N PRO A 186 -3.95 -17.29 8.41
CA PRO A 186 -2.82 -17.66 7.58
C PRO A 186 -3.12 -17.60 6.07
N LEU A 187 -4.32 -18.01 5.67
CA LEU A 187 -4.75 -17.95 4.28
C LEU A 187 -4.98 -16.51 3.80
N LEU A 188 -5.34 -15.62 4.72
CA LEU A 188 -5.55 -14.20 4.44
C LEU A 188 -4.25 -13.39 4.43
N MET A 189 -3.20 -13.87 5.11
CA MET A 189 -1.93 -13.18 5.29
C MET A 189 -1.33 -12.62 3.99
N PRO A 190 -1.30 -13.36 2.85
CA PRO A 190 -0.79 -12.78 1.60
C PRO A 190 -1.59 -11.56 1.13
N GLY A 191 -2.91 -11.54 1.36
CA GLY A 191 -3.76 -10.39 1.05
C GLY A 191 -3.50 -9.21 2.00
N ILE A 192 -3.28 -9.49 3.30
CA ILE A 192 -2.95 -8.48 4.30
C ILE A 192 -1.58 -7.84 3.99
N LEU A 193 -0.57 -8.66 3.66
CA LEU A 193 0.74 -8.16 3.28
C LEU A 193 0.69 -7.33 2.00
N ALA A 194 -0.06 -7.78 0.99
CA ALA A 194 -0.27 -7.00 -0.24
C ALA A 194 -1.01 -5.68 0.01
N GLY A 195 -1.91 -5.63 1.00
CA GLY A 195 -2.58 -4.40 1.42
C GLY A 195 -1.73 -3.46 2.25
N ALA A 196 -0.67 -3.98 2.89
CA ALA A 196 0.27 -3.19 3.68
C ALA A 196 1.42 -2.60 2.84
N MET A 197 1.63 -3.08 1.62
CA MET A 197 2.64 -2.59 0.67
C MET A 197 2.11 -1.45 -0.18
#